data_e8821ba82ed447ef7d9154252fc6450b
#
_entry.id   e8821ba82ed447ef7d9154252fc6450b
#
_cell.length_a   1.000
_cell.length_b   1.000
_cell.length_c   1.000
_cell.angle_alpha   90.00
_cell.angle_beta   90.00
_cell.angle_gamma   90.00
#
_symmetry.space_group_name_H-M   'P 1'
#
loop_
_entity.id
_entity.type
_entity.pdbx_description
1 polymer ?
#
loop_
_entity_poly.entity_id
_entity_poly.type
_entity_poly.pdbx_seq_one_letter_code
_entity_poly.pdbx_strand_id
1 'polypeptide(L)'
;MNNTRETEIREIAELLSAITEQVTTKKVTGFLSMVGREYSGQLMVVGRAVNGWAEGRSPNELRTDVQRLEYAYEVHKSVTELMGKRCPMCWVTAQWSVSVEDYNRLWCTKCKEIYNTHKSAFWRVIRAVVSRLRIADVEDNERSWSSHLVWSNLYKIAPHGGGNPSGKLRKAQLEGCKKLLEWELEQYRPNRILFLTDWWWADEFLGQAWEDRPKPNPQSPVRAVGRLKCGAHAAACVVACHPQGKNEKNWVDEVVSAFGSVSTPLAKSTRAS
;
A
#
# COMPACT_ATOMS: atom_id res chain seq x y z
N MET A 1 18.87 -10.61 -1.64
CA MET A 1 18.20 -9.58 -2.45
C MET A 1 17.72 -10.09 -3.83
N ASN A 2 18.46 -10.91 -4.56
CA ASN A 2 17.99 -11.38 -5.90
C ASN A 2 16.71 -12.23 -5.87
N ASN A 3 16.54 -13.09 -4.88
CA ASN A 3 15.41 -14.03 -4.81
C ASN A 3 14.04 -13.31 -4.59
N THR A 4 14.04 -12.23 -3.80
CA THR A 4 12.85 -11.41 -3.51
C THR A 4 12.30 -10.74 -4.78
N ARG A 5 13.19 -10.16 -5.57
CA ARG A 5 12.87 -9.48 -6.83
C ARG A 5 12.23 -10.43 -7.85
N GLU A 6 12.84 -11.60 -8.02
CA GLU A 6 12.34 -12.61 -8.97
C GLU A 6 10.95 -13.13 -8.59
N THR A 7 10.70 -13.29 -7.28
CA THR A 7 9.38 -13.69 -6.78
C THR A 7 8.31 -12.65 -7.10
N GLU A 8 8.55 -11.36 -6.80
CA GLU A 8 7.60 -10.28 -7.11
C GLU A 8 7.26 -10.20 -8.59
N ILE A 9 8.26 -10.28 -9.45
CA ILE A 9 8.09 -10.23 -10.91
C ILE A 9 7.26 -11.42 -11.39
N ARG A 10 7.54 -12.62 -10.88
CA ARG A 10 6.78 -13.82 -11.23
C ARG A 10 5.32 -13.73 -10.81
N GLU A 11 5.07 -13.34 -9.56
CA GLU A 11 3.70 -13.22 -9.04
C GLU A 11 2.88 -12.17 -9.81
N ILE A 12 3.47 -11.05 -10.21
CA ILE A 12 2.80 -10.07 -11.08
C ILE A 12 2.54 -10.65 -12.48
N ALA A 13 3.49 -11.38 -13.06
CA ALA A 13 3.28 -12.02 -14.37
C ALA A 13 2.15 -13.06 -14.31
N GLU A 14 2.05 -13.82 -13.21
CA GLU A 14 0.93 -14.76 -12.95
C GLU A 14 -0.40 -14.00 -12.80
N LEU A 15 -0.46 -12.92 -12.05
CA LEU A 15 -1.64 -12.08 -11.93
C LEU A 15 -2.12 -11.56 -13.29
N LEU A 16 -1.19 -11.13 -14.14
CA LEU A 16 -1.50 -10.62 -15.48
C LEU A 16 -2.10 -11.70 -16.39
N SER A 17 -1.85 -12.98 -16.15
CA SER A 17 -2.43 -14.10 -16.92
C SER A 17 -3.96 -14.16 -16.77
N ALA A 18 -4.49 -13.72 -15.63
CA ALA A 18 -5.93 -13.66 -15.37
C ALA A 18 -6.62 -12.43 -16.02
N ILE A 19 -5.84 -11.48 -16.57
CA ILE A 19 -6.35 -10.22 -17.13
C ILE A 19 -6.57 -10.37 -18.63
N THR A 20 -7.74 -10.87 -19.00
CA THR A 20 -8.17 -11.07 -20.38
C THR A 20 -9.14 -9.99 -20.86
N GLU A 21 -9.45 -9.97 -22.15
CA GLU A 21 -10.47 -9.08 -22.73
C GLU A 21 -11.88 -9.33 -22.15
N GLN A 22 -12.16 -10.55 -21.66
CA GLN A 22 -13.42 -10.86 -20.98
C GLN A 22 -13.51 -10.19 -19.58
N VAL A 23 -12.37 -9.93 -18.97
CA VAL A 23 -12.26 -9.26 -17.68
C VAL A 23 -12.32 -7.75 -17.84
N THR A 24 -11.57 -7.20 -18.80
CA THR A 24 -11.55 -5.76 -19.11
C THR A 24 -11.08 -5.51 -20.53
N THR A 25 -11.65 -4.50 -21.16
CA THR A 25 -11.19 -3.98 -22.46
C THR A 25 -10.32 -2.73 -22.31
N LYS A 26 -10.19 -2.22 -21.07
CA LYS A 26 -9.39 -1.02 -20.77
C LYS A 26 -7.93 -1.40 -20.57
N LYS A 27 -7.03 -0.47 -20.90
CA LYS A 27 -5.64 -0.58 -20.47
C LYS A 27 -5.56 -0.67 -18.96
N VAL A 28 -4.69 -1.54 -18.47
CA VAL A 28 -4.42 -1.75 -17.05
C VAL A 28 -3.00 -1.30 -16.70
N THR A 29 -2.80 -0.93 -15.45
CA THR A 29 -1.49 -0.65 -14.86
C THR A 29 -1.21 -1.61 -13.73
N GLY A 30 0.05 -2.03 -13.59
CA GLY A 30 0.51 -2.84 -12.46
C GLY A 30 1.18 -1.99 -11.38
N PHE A 31 1.21 -2.51 -10.17
CA PHE A 31 1.90 -1.91 -9.03
C PHE A 31 2.41 -2.98 -8.08
N LEU A 32 3.63 -2.81 -7.60
CA LEU A 32 4.23 -3.58 -6.51
C LEU A 32 4.47 -2.68 -5.31
N SER A 33 4.74 -3.28 -4.15
CA SER A 33 5.05 -2.53 -2.95
C SER A 33 6.32 -1.70 -3.11
N MET A 34 6.34 -0.52 -2.51
CA MET A 34 7.50 0.35 -2.41
C MET A 34 8.05 0.34 -1.00
N VAL A 35 9.32 0.04 -0.86
CA VAL A 35 10.00 -0.03 0.44
C VAL A 35 10.95 1.15 0.58
N GLY A 36 10.80 1.89 1.65
CA GLY A 36 11.69 2.98 2.00
C GLY A 36 13.04 2.47 2.49
N ARG A 37 14.12 3.22 2.21
CA ARG A 37 15.48 2.82 2.56
C ARG A 37 15.72 2.71 4.07
N GLU A 38 15.07 3.57 4.85
CA GLU A 38 15.18 3.62 6.32
C GLU A 38 14.11 2.76 7.01
N TYR A 39 13.40 1.94 6.23
CA TYR A 39 12.41 1.03 6.80
C TYR A 39 13.08 -0.11 7.57
N SER A 40 12.67 -0.28 8.82
CA SER A 40 13.12 -1.34 9.72
C SER A 40 11.94 -1.96 10.50
N GLY A 41 10.79 -2.12 9.83
CA GLY A 41 9.60 -2.71 10.42
C GLY A 41 8.61 -1.71 11.05
N GLN A 42 8.74 -0.39 10.85
CA GLN A 42 7.95 0.59 11.58
C GLN A 42 6.47 0.59 11.20
N LEU A 43 6.18 0.88 9.92
CA LEU A 43 4.80 1.04 9.44
C LEU A 43 4.69 0.63 7.96
N MET A 44 3.76 -0.28 7.70
CA MET A 44 3.28 -0.58 6.35
C MET A 44 1.92 0.08 6.13
N VAL A 45 1.78 0.77 5.01
CA VAL A 45 0.53 1.45 4.61
C VAL A 45 -0.03 0.76 3.39
N VAL A 46 -1.31 0.40 3.43
CA VAL A 46 -1.98 -0.34 2.37
C VAL A 46 -3.19 0.45 1.85
N GLY A 47 -3.14 0.81 0.56
CA GLY A 47 -4.25 1.42 -0.16
C GLY A 47 -5.15 0.38 -0.83
N ARG A 48 -6.19 0.83 -1.55
CA ARG A 48 -7.10 -0.06 -2.31
C ARG A 48 -6.47 -0.58 -3.59
N ALA A 49 -6.04 0.35 -4.43
CA ALA A 49 -5.41 0.12 -5.70
C ALA A 49 -4.68 1.38 -6.14
N VAL A 50 -3.68 1.24 -6.98
CA VAL A 50 -2.95 2.38 -7.54
C VAL A 50 -3.77 3.07 -8.63
N ASN A 51 -3.43 4.32 -8.88
CA ASN A 51 -4.15 5.16 -9.83
C ASN A 51 -3.22 5.58 -10.97
N GLY A 52 -3.01 4.67 -11.94
CA GLY A 52 -2.18 4.95 -13.12
C GLY A 52 -0.68 5.05 -12.83
N TRP A 53 -0.06 3.97 -12.34
CA TRP A 53 1.34 4.00 -11.91
C TRP A 53 2.34 3.71 -13.02
N ALA A 54 2.36 2.47 -13.53
CA ALA A 54 3.20 2.08 -14.66
C ALA A 54 2.50 2.42 -15.98
N GLU A 55 3.23 2.29 -17.10
CA GLU A 55 2.63 2.44 -18.41
C GLU A 55 1.47 1.44 -18.61
N GLY A 56 0.39 1.90 -19.23
CA GLY A 56 -0.79 1.07 -19.40
C GLY A 56 -0.64 0.08 -20.56
N ARG A 57 -0.99 -1.19 -20.30
CA ARG A 57 -1.10 -2.25 -21.33
C ARG A 57 -2.54 -2.68 -21.50
N SER A 58 -2.96 -2.91 -22.75
CA SER A 58 -4.24 -3.57 -23.04
C SER A 58 -4.10 -5.09 -22.79
N PRO A 59 -5.20 -5.83 -22.52
CA PRO A 59 -5.11 -7.29 -22.38
C PRO A 59 -4.50 -7.98 -23.60
N ASN A 60 -4.66 -7.41 -24.80
CA ASN A 60 -4.07 -7.93 -26.03
C ASN A 60 -2.54 -7.87 -26.07
N GLU A 61 -1.95 -6.91 -25.36
CA GLU A 61 -0.50 -6.76 -25.21
C GLU A 61 0.06 -7.65 -24.09
N LEU A 62 -0.78 -8.48 -23.43
CA LEU A 62 -0.44 -9.34 -22.30
C LEU A 62 -0.83 -10.81 -22.54
N ARG A 63 -0.97 -11.23 -23.81
CA ARG A 63 -1.45 -12.58 -24.15
C ARG A 63 -0.44 -13.68 -23.89
N THR A 64 0.84 -13.42 -24.14
CA THR A 64 1.90 -14.43 -23.99
C THR A 64 2.63 -14.29 -22.66
N ASP A 65 3.23 -15.38 -22.18
CA ASP A 65 4.04 -15.38 -20.96
C ASP A 65 5.21 -14.38 -21.06
N VAL A 66 5.82 -14.27 -22.24
CA VAL A 66 6.91 -13.32 -22.51
C VAL A 66 6.45 -11.89 -22.32
N GLN A 67 5.31 -11.50 -22.93
CA GLN A 67 4.74 -10.16 -22.79
C GLN A 67 4.39 -9.84 -21.33
N ARG A 68 3.81 -10.79 -20.60
CA ARG A 68 3.49 -10.62 -19.17
C ARG A 68 4.73 -10.45 -18.33
N LEU A 69 5.75 -11.25 -18.58
CA LEU A 69 7.03 -11.18 -17.86
C LEU A 69 7.74 -9.86 -18.13
N GLU A 70 7.83 -9.42 -19.38
CA GLU A 70 8.40 -8.12 -19.76
C GLU A 70 7.68 -6.98 -19.05
N TYR A 71 6.35 -7.00 -19.07
CA TYR A 71 5.58 -5.98 -18.37
C TYR A 71 5.72 -6.04 -16.86
N ALA A 72 5.83 -7.23 -16.26
CA ALA A 72 6.12 -7.38 -14.83
C ALA A 72 7.48 -6.77 -14.45
N TYR A 73 8.48 -6.88 -15.30
CA TYR A 73 9.77 -6.17 -15.14
C TYR A 73 9.60 -4.65 -15.22
N GLU A 74 8.80 -4.13 -16.15
CA GLU A 74 8.50 -2.68 -16.22
C GLU A 74 7.81 -2.19 -14.94
N VAL A 75 6.82 -2.95 -14.44
CA VAL A 75 6.13 -2.64 -13.18
C VAL A 75 7.12 -2.62 -12.01
N HIS A 76 7.97 -3.65 -11.89
CA HIS A 76 8.99 -3.70 -10.84
C HIS A 76 9.95 -2.51 -10.94
N LYS A 77 10.42 -2.19 -12.13
CA LYS A 77 11.31 -1.05 -12.38
C LYS A 77 10.67 0.27 -11.98
N SER A 78 9.38 0.44 -12.28
CA SER A 78 8.63 1.66 -11.94
C SER A 78 8.54 1.95 -10.44
N VAL A 79 8.60 0.93 -9.58
CA VAL A 79 8.57 1.07 -8.12
C VAL A 79 9.96 1.11 -7.47
N THR A 80 10.98 0.58 -8.13
CA THR A 80 12.33 0.48 -7.56
C THR A 80 13.29 1.55 -8.07
N GLU A 81 13.11 2.02 -9.31
CA GLU A 81 14.02 2.94 -9.98
C GLU A 81 13.46 4.36 -10.15
N LEU A 82 12.24 4.62 -9.66
CA LEU A 82 11.56 5.91 -9.82
C LEU A 82 12.41 7.11 -9.43
N MET A 83 13.21 6.96 -8.38
CA MET A 83 14.11 7.99 -7.86
C MET A 83 15.59 7.71 -8.16
N GLY A 84 15.88 6.87 -9.16
CA GLY A 84 17.24 6.44 -9.50
C GLY A 84 17.91 5.70 -8.34
N LYS A 85 19.10 6.14 -7.93
CA LYS A 85 19.83 5.54 -6.80
C LYS A 85 19.28 5.94 -5.41
N ARG A 86 18.28 6.82 -5.37
CA ARG A 86 17.67 7.28 -4.12
C ARG A 86 16.66 6.25 -3.59
N CYS A 87 16.17 6.51 -2.39
CA CYS A 87 15.12 5.70 -1.78
C CYS A 87 13.83 5.69 -2.64
N PRO A 88 13.26 4.53 -2.97
CA PRO A 88 12.03 4.47 -3.76
C PRO A 88 10.89 5.31 -3.21
N MET A 89 10.72 5.39 -1.88
CA MET A 89 9.66 6.17 -1.23
C MET A 89 9.93 7.67 -1.14
N CYS A 90 11.14 8.14 -1.45
CA CYS A 90 11.49 9.56 -1.35
C CYS A 90 10.70 10.47 -2.31
N TRP A 91 10.08 9.91 -3.37
CA TRP A 91 9.22 10.66 -4.26
C TRP A 91 8.02 11.31 -3.53
N VAL A 92 7.52 10.68 -2.47
CA VAL A 92 6.41 11.21 -1.68
C VAL A 92 6.78 12.54 -1.03
N THR A 93 7.97 12.60 -0.43
CA THR A 93 8.48 13.84 0.17
C THR A 93 8.89 14.85 -0.89
N ALA A 94 9.53 14.41 -1.98
CA ALA A 94 9.92 15.29 -3.09
C ALA A 94 8.72 15.98 -3.76
N GLN A 95 7.57 15.32 -3.82
CA GLN A 95 6.33 15.86 -4.37
C GLN A 95 5.50 16.64 -3.34
N TRP A 96 5.98 16.74 -2.10
CA TRP A 96 5.31 17.48 -1.03
C TRP A 96 5.56 18.98 -1.13
N SER A 97 6.80 19.40 -1.37
CA SER A 97 7.18 20.81 -1.52
C SER A 97 7.25 21.19 -3.01
N VAL A 98 6.46 22.17 -3.40
CA VAL A 98 6.30 22.62 -4.81
C VAL A 98 7.55 23.29 -5.38
N SER A 99 8.58 23.55 -4.57
CA SER A 99 9.77 24.35 -4.91
C SER A 99 10.93 23.57 -5.54
N VAL A 100 10.77 22.29 -5.86
CA VAL A 100 11.89 21.45 -6.29
C VAL A 100 11.99 21.43 -7.82
N GLU A 101 12.86 22.24 -8.37
CA GLU A 101 13.16 22.31 -9.81
C GLU A 101 13.89 21.08 -10.37
N ASP A 102 14.43 20.21 -9.50
CA ASP A 102 15.42 19.19 -9.85
C ASP A 102 14.92 17.74 -9.90
N TYR A 103 13.64 17.46 -9.82
CA TYR A 103 13.15 16.08 -9.81
C TYR A 103 12.33 15.73 -11.04
N ASN A 104 12.52 14.50 -11.56
CA ASN A 104 11.61 13.88 -12.50
C ASN A 104 10.20 13.88 -11.88
N ARG A 105 9.41 14.87 -12.25
CA ARG A 105 8.10 15.12 -11.66
C ARG A 105 7.13 14.06 -12.14
N LEU A 106 6.52 13.32 -11.21
CA LEU A 106 5.46 12.40 -11.55
C LEU A 106 4.27 13.15 -12.12
N TRP A 107 4.03 12.93 -13.39
CA TRP A 107 2.91 13.53 -14.10
C TRP A 107 1.64 12.76 -13.82
N CYS A 108 0.61 13.44 -13.33
CA CYS A 108 -0.73 12.86 -13.24
C CYS A 108 -1.39 12.88 -14.62
N THR A 109 -1.57 11.72 -15.22
CA THR A 109 -2.21 11.58 -16.53
C THR A 109 -3.67 12.03 -16.52
N LYS A 110 -4.33 12.01 -15.37
CA LYS A 110 -5.74 12.39 -15.20
C LYS A 110 -5.94 13.89 -15.10
N CYS A 111 -5.17 14.58 -14.27
CA CYS A 111 -5.30 16.03 -14.08
C CYS A 111 -4.39 16.84 -15.00
N LYS A 112 -3.50 16.18 -15.77
CA LYS A 112 -2.49 16.80 -16.64
C LYS A 112 -1.59 17.80 -15.90
N GLU A 113 -1.35 17.53 -14.63
CA GLU A 113 -0.53 18.34 -13.74
C GLU A 113 0.48 17.45 -13.04
N ILE A 114 1.50 18.06 -12.44
CA ILE A 114 2.44 17.36 -11.57
C ILE A 114 1.68 16.88 -10.33
N TYR A 115 1.80 15.59 -10.03
CA TYR A 115 1.16 15.02 -8.85
C TYR A 115 1.75 15.65 -7.58
N ASN A 116 0.89 16.29 -6.79
CA ASN A 116 1.27 16.94 -5.54
C ASN A 116 0.75 16.11 -4.35
N THR A 117 1.67 15.49 -3.61
CA THR A 117 1.32 14.64 -2.46
C THR A 117 0.70 15.45 -1.33
N HIS A 118 1.03 16.73 -1.17
CA HIS A 118 0.40 17.62 -0.20
C HIS A 118 -1.09 17.86 -0.49
N LYS A 119 -1.53 17.80 -1.74
CA LYS A 119 -2.96 17.89 -2.11
C LYS A 119 -3.71 16.58 -1.84
N SER A 120 -3.02 15.46 -1.59
CA SER A 120 -3.62 14.15 -1.35
C SER A 120 -3.95 13.95 0.13
N ALA A 121 -5.23 13.80 0.46
CA ALA A 121 -5.66 13.45 1.82
C ALA A 121 -5.00 12.15 2.32
N PHE A 122 -4.77 11.18 1.42
CA PHE A 122 -4.05 9.94 1.71
C PHE A 122 -2.66 10.21 2.30
N TRP A 123 -1.84 11.02 1.60
CA TRP A 123 -0.47 11.31 2.07
C TRP A 123 -0.43 12.26 3.25
N ARG A 124 -1.36 13.22 3.35
CA ARG A 124 -1.42 14.13 4.52
C ARG A 124 -1.67 13.38 5.82
N VAL A 125 -2.65 12.46 5.85
CA VAL A 125 -2.93 11.70 7.08
C VAL A 125 -1.79 10.71 7.39
N ILE A 126 -1.15 10.10 6.39
CA ILE A 126 0.01 9.23 6.62
C ILE A 126 1.16 10.02 7.26
N ARG A 127 1.50 11.20 6.72
CA ARG A 127 2.54 12.07 7.30
C ARG A 127 2.21 12.41 8.76
N ALA A 128 0.97 12.79 9.05
CA ALA A 128 0.54 13.10 10.41
C ALA A 128 0.60 11.87 11.34
N VAL A 129 0.21 10.68 10.87
CA VAL A 129 0.35 9.41 11.63
C VAL A 129 1.81 9.10 11.91
N VAL A 130 2.70 9.23 10.92
CA VAL A 130 4.17 9.05 11.07
C VAL A 130 4.72 9.95 12.16
N SER A 131 4.38 11.23 12.14
CA SER A 131 4.77 12.21 13.16
C SER A 131 4.25 11.84 14.55
N ARG A 132 2.96 11.58 14.67
CA ARG A 132 2.29 11.29 15.95
C ARG A 132 2.76 9.96 16.58
N LEU A 133 3.06 8.95 15.77
CA LEU A 133 3.64 7.68 16.22
C LEU A 133 5.16 7.78 16.45
N ARG A 134 5.78 8.93 16.21
CA ARG A 134 7.22 9.18 16.33
C ARG A 134 8.06 8.19 15.51
N ILE A 135 7.59 7.88 14.30
CA ILE A 135 8.31 6.98 13.38
C ILE A 135 9.47 7.72 12.73
N ALA A 136 9.25 8.97 12.33
CA ALA A 136 10.25 9.86 11.75
C ALA A 136 9.93 11.32 12.09
N ASP A 137 10.95 12.18 12.06
CA ASP A 137 10.75 13.61 12.04
C ASP A 137 10.25 14.03 10.65
N VAL A 138 9.05 14.59 10.60
CA VAL A 138 8.41 14.98 9.35
C VAL A 138 8.80 16.40 8.91
N GLU A 139 9.45 17.19 9.77
CA GLU A 139 9.95 18.52 9.46
C GLU A 139 11.43 18.51 9.02
N ASP A 140 12.12 17.37 9.23
CA ASP A 140 13.48 17.18 8.72
C ASP A 140 13.45 17.01 7.20
N ASN A 141 13.83 18.05 6.47
CA ASN A 141 13.85 18.04 5.00
C ASN A 141 15.02 17.21 4.43
N GLU A 142 16.06 16.93 5.22
CA GLU A 142 17.20 16.10 4.78
C GLU A 142 16.85 14.61 4.83
N ARG A 143 16.00 14.21 5.77
CA ARG A 143 15.55 12.83 5.96
C ARG A 143 14.11 12.68 5.57
N SER A 144 13.91 12.08 4.43
CA SER A 144 12.55 11.80 3.93
C SER A 144 11.77 10.92 4.92
N TRP A 145 10.73 11.47 5.55
CA TRP A 145 9.85 10.73 6.45
C TRP A 145 9.24 9.49 5.78
N SER A 146 9.01 9.55 4.48
CA SER A 146 8.46 8.44 3.71
C SER A 146 9.45 7.29 3.53
N SER A 147 10.76 7.52 3.73
CA SER A 147 11.78 6.46 3.67
C SER A 147 11.64 5.41 4.78
N HIS A 148 10.86 5.70 5.84
CA HIS A 148 10.59 4.79 6.95
C HIS A 148 9.36 3.90 6.75
N LEU A 149 8.76 3.93 5.55
CA LEU A 149 7.51 3.24 5.25
C LEU A 149 7.69 2.12 4.21
N VAL A 150 6.76 1.17 4.27
CA VAL A 150 6.34 0.39 3.11
C VAL A 150 4.98 0.91 2.65
N TRP A 151 4.83 1.15 1.34
CA TRP A 151 3.55 1.43 0.73
C TRP A 151 3.15 0.31 -0.22
N SER A 152 1.96 -0.23 -0.02
CA SER A 152 1.36 -1.25 -0.87
C SER A 152 -0.10 -0.96 -1.17
N ASN A 153 -0.73 -1.80 -1.96
CA ASN A 153 -2.15 -1.76 -2.26
C ASN A 153 -2.72 -3.18 -2.25
N LEU A 154 -4.01 -3.32 -1.90
CA LEU A 154 -4.71 -4.59 -1.92
C LEU A 154 -4.71 -5.18 -3.33
N TYR A 155 -5.17 -4.41 -4.31
CA TYR A 155 -5.20 -4.83 -5.71
C TYR A 155 -3.99 -4.28 -6.46
N LYS A 156 -3.26 -5.18 -7.10
CA LYS A 156 -2.01 -4.88 -7.81
C LYS A 156 -2.22 -4.43 -9.24
N ILE A 157 -3.35 -4.79 -9.85
CA ILE A 157 -3.71 -4.39 -11.22
C ILE A 157 -4.94 -3.48 -11.16
N ALA A 158 -4.83 -2.31 -11.78
CA ALA A 158 -5.86 -1.28 -11.80
C ALA A 158 -6.04 -0.69 -13.22
N PRO A 159 -7.17 -0.02 -13.51
CA PRO A 159 -7.32 0.71 -14.77
C PRO A 159 -6.26 1.80 -14.90
N HIS A 160 -5.54 1.85 -16.01
CA HIS A 160 -4.51 2.86 -16.27
C HIS A 160 -5.05 4.29 -16.24
N GLY A 161 -6.27 4.51 -16.74
CA GLY A 161 -6.95 5.81 -16.68
C GLY A 161 -7.44 6.24 -15.30
N GLY A 162 -7.12 5.47 -14.27
CA GLY A 162 -7.46 5.74 -12.87
C GLY A 162 -8.78 5.16 -12.41
N GLY A 163 -9.01 5.25 -11.11
CA GLY A 163 -10.16 4.68 -10.41
C GLY A 163 -9.90 3.26 -9.88
N ASN A 164 -10.87 2.77 -9.11
CA ASN A 164 -10.78 1.42 -8.56
C ASN A 164 -11.02 0.36 -9.64
N PRO A 165 -10.42 -0.84 -9.51
CA PRO A 165 -10.72 -1.96 -10.39
C PRO A 165 -12.20 -2.37 -10.30
N SER A 166 -12.79 -2.70 -11.46
CA SER A 166 -14.17 -3.20 -11.56
C SER A 166 -14.35 -4.52 -10.79
N GLY A 167 -15.59 -4.91 -10.50
CA GLY A 167 -15.88 -6.18 -9.84
C GLY A 167 -15.28 -7.39 -10.57
N LYS A 168 -15.33 -7.42 -11.91
CA LYS A 168 -14.70 -8.48 -12.70
C LYS A 168 -13.18 -8.49 -12.54
N LEU A 169 -12.55 -7.31 -12.61
CA LEU A 169 -11.09 -7.16 -12.48
C LEU A 169 -10.63 -7.51 -11.06
N ARG A 170 -11.40 -7.14 -10.02
CA ARG A 170 -11.12 -7.55 -8.64
C ARG A 170 -11.17 -9.06 -8.48
N LYS A 171 -12.25 -9.70 -8.95
CA LYS A 171 -12.43 -11.15 -8.85
C LYS A 171 -11.31 -11.91 -9.55
N ALA A 172 -10.88 -11.47 -10.73
CA ALA A 172 -9.84 -12.12 -11.51
C ALA A 172 -8.46 -12.12 -10.82
N GLN A 173 -8.14 -11.13 -10.02
CA GLN A 173 -6.82 -11.00 -9.37
C GLN A 173 -6.82 -11.27 -7.86
N LEU A 174 -7.98 -11.55 -7.23
CA LEU A 174 -8.12 -11.60 -5.78
C LEU A 174 -7.14 -12.57 -5.12
N GLU A 175 -7.12 -13.82 -5.56
CA GLU A 175 -6.30 -14.86 -4.91
C GLU A 175 -4.79 -14.61 -5.09
N GLY A 176 -4.36 -14.15 -6.26
CA GLY A 176 -2.96 -13.77 -6.45
C GLY A 176 -2.57 -12.51 -5.66
N CYS A 177 -3.49 -11.54 -5.53
CA CYS A 177 -3.25 -10.36 -4.67
C CYS A 177 -3.18 -10.72 -3.18
N LYS A 178 -3.95 -11.71 -2.71
CA LYS A 178 -3.84 -12.24 -1.34
C LYS A 178 -2.47 -12.85 -1.10
N LYS A 179 -2.01 -13.74 -2.00
CA LYS A 179 -0.65 -14.33 -1.92
C LYS A 179 0.43 -13.27 -1.88
N LEU A 180 0.34 -12.25 -2.73
CA LEU A 180 1.31 -11.15 -2.74
C LEU A 180 1.28 -10.36 -1.44
N LEU A 181 0.11 -10.08 -0.88
CA LEU A 181 0.02 -9.38 0.41
C LEU A 181 0.61 -10.21 1.54
N GLU A 182 0.31 -11.50 1.61
CA GLU A 182 0.89 -12.44 2.60
C GLU A 182 2.42 -12.45 2.49
N TRP A 183 2.94 -12.58 1.28
CA TRP A 183 4.37 -12.52 1.01
C TRP A 183 4.99 -11.18 1.44
N GLU A 184 4.35 -10.04 1.12
CA GLU A 184 4.80 -8.71 1.54
C GLU A 184 4.87 -8.60 3.07
N LEU A 185 3.86 -9.11 3.79
CA LEU A 185 3.83 -9.12 5.24
C LEU A 185 4.95 -9.97 5.86
N GLU A 186 5.26 -11.11 5.27
CA GLU A 186 6.36 -11.99 5.70
C GLU A 186 7.73 -11.39 5.41
N GLN A 187 7.90 -10.75 4.25
CA GLN A 187 9.18 -10.14 3.86
C GLN A 187 9.49 -8.88 4.65
N TYR A 188 8.49 -8.00 4.80
CA TYR A 188 8.72 -6.68 5.41
C TYR A 188 8.52 -6.67 6.91
N ARG A 189 7.86 -7.65 7.49
CA ARG A 189 7.63 -7.84 8.93
C ARG A 189 7.25 -6.54 9.65
N PRO A 190 6.20 -5.85 9.23
CA PRO A 190 5.80 -4.58 9.83
C PRO A 190 5.37 -4.79 11.29
N ASN A 191 5.77 -3.87 12.18
CA ASN A 191 5.23 -3.83 13.54
C ASN A 191 3.81 -3.25 13.56
N ARG A 192 3.52 -2.37 12.59
CA ARG A 192 2.20 -1.73 12.42
C ARG A 192 1.78 -1.78 10.96
N ILE A 193 0.48 -2.03 10.74
CA ILE A 193 -0.13 -2.03 9.41
C ILE A 193 -1.36 -1.13 9.43
N LEU A 194 -1.38 -0.15 8.53
CA LEU A 194 -2.50 0.78 8.35
C LEU A 194 -3.16 0.56 7.00
N PHE A 195 -4.37 0.01 6.99
CA PHE A 195 -5.19 -0.10 5.80
C PHE A 195 -6.07 1.14 5.66
N LEU A 196 -5.88 1.92 4.60
CA LEU A 196 -6.73 3.07 4.23
C LEU A 196 -7.77 2.65 3.18
N THR A 197 -8.41 1.53 3.41
CA THR A 197 -9.20 0.83 2.39
C THR A 197 -10.70 0.82 2.67
N ASP A 198 -11.09 1.02 3.93
CA ASP A 198 -12.37 0.63 4.51
C ASP A 198 -12.47 -0.89 4.78
N TRP A 199 -13.38 -1.30 5.69
CA TRP A 199 -13.49 -2.68 6.15
C TRP A 199 -13.80 -3.66 5.03
N TRP A 200 -14.78 -3.39 4.20
CA TRP A 200 -15.25 -4.32 3.18
C TRP A 200 -14.21 -4.62 2.08
N TRP A 201 -13.21 -3.75 1.88
CA TRP A 201 -12.05 -4.06 1.04
C TRP A 201 -11.04 -4.94 1.77
N ALA A 202 -10.75 -4.60 3.02
CA ALA A 202 -9.73 -5.30 3.80
C ALA A 202 -10.18 -6.70 4.22
N ASP A 203 -11.45 -6.88 4.59
CA ASP A 203 -12.00 -8.14 5.09
C ASP A 203 -11.86 -9.29 4.07
N GLU A 204 -12.02 -8.99 2.79
CA GLU A 204 -11.83 -9.96 1.70
C GLU A 204 -10.41 -10.52 1.66
N PHE A 205 -9.41 -9.74 2.10
CA PHE A 205 -7.99 -10.12 2.15
C PHE A 205 -7.57 -10.72 3.49
N LEU A 206 -8.11 -10.22 4.58
CA LEU A 206 -7.57 -10.44 5.92
C LEU A 206 -8.31 -11.51 6.72
N GLY A 207 -9.41 -12.07 6.22
CA GLY A 207 -10.35 -12.89 6.96
C GLY A 207 -9.75 -13.90 7.95
N GLN A 208 -8.76 -14.70 7.53
CA GLN A 208 -8.09 -15.70 8.37
C GLN A 208 -6.77 -15.23 9.00
N ALA A 209 -6.24 -14.08 8.55
CA ALA A 209 -4.99 -13.54 9.06
C ALA A 209 -5.13 -12.86 10.44
N TRP A 210 -6.34 -12.54 10.86
CA TRP A 210 -6.59 -11.99 12.20
C TRP A 210 -6.30 -13.02 13.29
N GLU A 211 -5.60 -12.61 14.36
CA GLU A 211 -5.49 -13.44 15.58
C GLU A 211 -6.89 -13.63 16.20
N ASP A 212 -7.60 -12.49 16.40
CA ASP A 212 -9.00 -12.45 16.78
C ASP A 212 -9.73 -11.50 15.83
N ARG A 213 -10.70 -12.02 15.07
CA ARG A 213 -11.41 -11.20 14.07
C ARG A 213 -12.18 -10.06 14.75
N PRO A 214 -11.82 -8.79 14.48
CA PRO A 214 -12.48 -7.65 15.11
C PRO A 214 -13.91 -7.47 14.61
N LYS A 215 -14.75 -6.86 15.45
CA LYS A 215 -16.07 -6.37 15.01
C LYS A 215 -15.89 -4.99 14.36
N PRO A 216 -16.31 -4.80 13.10
CA PRO A 216 -16.16 -3.51 12.45
C PRO A 216 -17.07 -2.45 13.05
N ASN A 217 -16.56 -1.23 13.18
CA ASN A 217 -17.33 -0.06 13.59
C ASN A 217 -17.57 0.87 12.39
N PRO A 218 -18.77 0.87 11.76
CA PRO A 218 -19.04 1.69 10.59
C PRO A 218 -19.18 3.19 10.92
N GLN A 219 -19.33 3.57 12.17
CA GLN A 219 -19.52 4.97 12.60
C GLN A 219 -18.19 5.70 12.83
N SER A 220 -17.12 4.97 13.15
CA SER A 220 -15.77 5.54 13.35
C SER A 220 -14.98 5.57 12.05
N PRO A 221 -14.07 6.54 11.84
CA PRO A 221 -13.02 6.45 10.81
C PRO A 221 -12.20 5.18 10.91
N VAL A 222 -11.92 4.72 12.11
CA VAL A 222 -11.29 3.41 12.39
C VAL A 222 -12.37 2.33 12.35
N ARG A 223 -12.30 1.49 11.32
CA ARG A 223 -13.27 0.41 11.08
C ARG A 223 -13.00 -0.84 11.92
N ALA A 224 -11.73 -1.18 12.07
CA ALA A 224 -11.32 -2.36 12.81
C ALA A 224 -9.90 -2.20 13.38
N VAL A 225 -9.67 -2.84 14.51
CA VAL A 225 -8.39 -2.81 15.24
C VAL A 225 -8.08 -4.22 15.74
N GLY A 226 -6.85 -4.68 15.59
CA GLY A 226 -6.47 -6.01 16.06
C GLY A 226 -5.03 -6.35 15.71
N ARG A 227 -4.71 -7.63 15.71
CA ARG A 227 -3.39 -8.15 15.34
C ARG A 227 -3.52 -9.08 14.14
N LEU A 228 -2.61 -8.91 13.19
CA LEU A 228 -2.49 -9.79 12.02
C LEU A 228 -1.29 -10.71 12.16
N LYS A 229 -1.47 -11.97 11.82
CA LYS A 229 -0.38 -12.95 11.67
C LYS A 229 0.40 -12.63 10.39
N CYS A 230 1.71 -12.51 10.51
CA CYS A 230 2.65 -12.26 9.42
C CYS A 230 3.77 -13.32 9.51
N GLY A 231 3.49 -14.55 9.10
CA GLY A 231 4.35 -15.70 9.37
C GLY A 231 4.50 -15.96 10.87
N ALA A 232 5.74 -15.96 11.37
CA ALA A 232 6.06 -16.12 12.80
C ALA A 232 5.92 -14.82 13.62
N HIS A 233 5.55 -13.71 12.98
CA HIS A 233 5.39 -12.39 13.58
C HIS A 233 3.91 -11.99 13.62
N ALA A 234 3.53 -11.11 14.55
CA ALA A 234 2.19 -10.51 14.58
C ALA A 234 2.29 -8.98 14.64
N ALA A 235 1.60 -8.32 13.74
CA ALA A 235 1.59 -6.88 13.59
C ALA A 235 0.33 -6.26 14.22
N ALA A 236 0.46 -5.09 14.84
CA ALA A 236 -0.69 -4.26 15.18
C ALA A 236 -1.34 -3.76 13.88
N CYS A 237 -2.62 -3.98 13.72
CA CYS A 237 -3.35 -3.66 12.50
C CYS A 237 -4.51 -2.70 12.79
N VAL A 238 -4.59 -1.65 12.00
CA VAL A 238 -5.71 -0.71 11.97
C VAL A 238 -6.28 -0.66 10.56
N VAL A 239 -7.57 -0.93 10.43
CA VAL A 239 -8.31 -0.71 9.19
C VAL A 239 -9.12 0.58 9.34
N ALA A 240 -8.87 1.55 8.48
CA ALA A 240 -9.55 2.83 8.48
C ALA A 240 -10.26 3.10 7.15
N CYS A 241 -11.31 3.93 7.18
CA CYS A 241 -11.92 4.42 5.95
C CYS A 241 -10.93 5.31 5.18
N HIS A 242 -11.13 5.44 3.87
CA HIS A 242 -10.31 6.36 3.07
C HIS A 242 -10.50 7.80 3.58
N PRO A 243 -9.42 8.57 3.79
CA PRO A 243 -9.49 9.88 4.46
C PRO A 243 -10.12 10.99 3.63
N GLN A 244 -10.28 10.81 2.32
CA GLN A 244 -10.84 11.84 1.45
C GLN A 244 -12.23 12.29 1.92
N GLY A 245 -12.42 13.61 2.08
CA GLY A 245 -13.68 14.20 2.52
C GLY A 245 -13.98 13.98 4.02
N LYS A 246 -12.99 13.58 4.81
CA LYS A 246 -13.11 13.42 6.27
C LYS A 246 -12.40 14.56 7.00
N ASN A 247 -12.74 14.76 8.28
CA ASN A 247 -11.95 15.59 9.18
C ASN A 247 -10.63 14.87 9.45
N GLU A 248 -9.53 15.33 8.82
CA GLU A 248 -8.24 14.66 8.88
C GLU A 248 -7.66 14.62 10.30
N LYS A 249 -7.86 15.69 11.09
CA LYS A 249 -7.37 15.72 12.48
C LYS A 249 -8.02 14.62 13.31
N ASN A 250 -9.35 14.55 13.31
CA ASN A 250 -10.08 13.50 14.04
C ASN A 250 -9.72 12.10 13.54
N TRP A 251 -9.59 11.94 12.22
CA TRP A 251 -9.20 10.68 11.59
C TRP A 251 -7.82 10.19 12.09
N VAL A 252 -6.83 11.10 12.15
CA VAL A 252 -5.48 10.80 12.64
C VAL A 252 -5.49 10.50 14.14
N ASP A 253 -6.21 11.29 14.93
CA ASP A 253 -6.31 11.09 16.39
C ASP A 253 -6.88 9.70 16.70
N GLU A 254 -7.93 9.26 16.02
CA GLU A 254 -8.51 7.92 16.21
C GLU A 254 -7.57 6.79 15.76
N VAL A 255 -6.89 6.93 14.62
CA VAL A 255 -5.92 5.92 14.14
C VAL A 255 -4.74 5.78 15.09
N VAL A 256 -4.19 6.87 15.57
CA VAL A 256 -3.06 6.84 16.54
C VAL A 256 -3.48 6.22 17.87
N SER A 257 -4.67 6.59 18.37
CA SER A 257 -5.25 5.97 19.58
C SER A 257 -5.46 4.46 19.40
N ALA A 258 -5.97 4.04 18.23
CA ALA A 258 -6.17 2.63 17.91
C ALA A 258 -4.86 1.83 17.93
N PHE A 259 -3.78 2.36 17.37
CA PHE A 259 -2.46 1.71 17.47
C PHE A 259 -1.99 1.61 18.93
N GLY A 260 -2.23 2.63 19.76
CA GLY A 260 -1.92 2.61 21.18
C GLY A 260 -2.62 1.47 21.93
N SER A 261 -3.88 1.19 21.63
CA SER A 261 -4.67 0.14 22.27
C SER A 261 -4.20 -1.29 21.94
N VAL A 262 -3.60 -1.52 20.76
CA VAL A 262 -3.11 -2.85 20.34
C VAL A 262 -1.67 -3.11 20.79
N SER A 263 -0.89 -2.04 20.95
CA SER A 263 0.56 -2.14 21.25
C SER A 263 0.86 -2.50 22.70
N THR A 264 -0.14 -2.45 23.60
CA THR A 264 0.03 -2.89 24.99
C THR A 264 -0.10 -4.42 25.04
N PRO A 265 0.95 -5.18 25.37
CA PRO A 265 0.81 -6.61 25.62
C PRO A 265 -0.22 -6.79 26.73
N LEU A 266 -1.27 -7.58 26.51
CA LEU A 266 -2.13 -8.04 27.59
C LEU A 266 -1.20 -8.68 28.62
N ALA A 267 -1.08 -8.02 29.80
CA ALA A 267 -0.43 -8.62 30.95
C ALA A 267 -1.09 -9.99 31.15
N LYS A 268 -0.31 -11.07 30.92
CA LYS A 268 -0.79 -12.40 31.23
C LYS A 268 -1.17 -12.38 32.70
N SER A 269 -2.46 -12.37 32.98
CA SER A 269 -2.99 -12.60 34.34
C SER A 269 -2.51 -13.98 34.77
N THR A 270 -1.37 -14.05 35.43
CA THR A 270 -0.99 -15.19 36.23
C THR A 270 -1.96 -15.25 37.42
N ARG A 271 -3.10 -15.89 37.22
CA ARG A 271 -3.84 -16.42 38.36
C ARG A 271 -2.98 -17.55 38.92
N ALA A 272 -2.26 -17.22 40.00
CA ALA A 272 -1.75 -18.23 40.89
C ALA A 272 -2.95 -18.94 41.52
N SER A 273 -3.03 -20.23 41.31
CA SER A 273 -3.87 -21.17 42.06
C SER A 273 -3.22 -21.47 43.40
#